data_a249a3ec6a67b621785c9c59d0485c7c
#
_entry.id   a249a3ec6a67b621785c9c59d0485c7c
#
_cell.length_a   1.000
_cell.length_b   1.000
_cell.length_c   1.000
_cell.angle_alpha   90.00
_cell.angle_beta   90.00
_cell.angle_gamma   90.00
#
_symmetry.space_group_name_H-M   'P 1'
#
loop_
_entity.id
_entity.type
_entity.pdbx_description
1 polymer ?
#
loop_
_entity_poly.entity_id
_entity_poly.type
_entity_poly.pdbx_seq_one_letter_code
_entity_poly.pdbx_strand_id
1 'polypeptide(L)'
;SIRFHKDHENLLQMIYQIISAYFQDDCADELTLDPVFNVILDKESLASQPTLSRFFNRMDEDTLVQFDDIDKNLRDIIYSTKCPEHMLLDLDSTLFGTYGKQEGDGFNFHYQAHGYHPLLCYDGLTGDLIKTELRDGTLYCSNGADKFMKSSFQEYLERGIKTYLRGDSGFASPKLYETCESNGCSYAIRLKQNPALIALASDKDEALYKATQKDQISYAVTYGEFMYQAGSWNYPRRVVFKIEKPYGQLTHIY
;
A
#
# COMPACT_ATOMS: atom_id res chain seq x y z
N SER A 1 -28.22 24.15 -16.57
CA SER A 1 -27.88 23.72 -17.94
C SER A 1 -28.00 22.21 -18.06
N ILE A 2 -28.62 21.73 -19.12
CA ILE A 2 -28.68 20.30 -19.41
C ILE A 2 -27.27 19.88 -19.80
N ARG A 3 -26.62 19.02 -18.98
CA ARG A 3 -25.32 18.46 -19.31
C ARG A 3 -25.51 17.27 -20.24
N PHE A 4 -24.82 17.27 -21.38
CA PHE A 4 -24.89 16.20 -22.36
C PHE A 4 -24.26 14.91 -21.82
N HIS A 5 -23.16 15.02 -21.04
CA HIS A 5 -22.50 13.94 -20.31
C HIS A 5 -22.70 14.14 -18.81
N LYS A 6 -23.39 13.21 -18.16
CA LYS A 6 -23.63 13.23 -16.71
C LYS A 6 -22.40 12.68 -15.97
N ASP A 7 -22.28 13.02 -14.69
CA ASP A 7 -21.09 12.67 -13.92
C ASP A 7 -20.91 11.13 -13.79
N HIS A 8 -21.97 10.37 -13.56
CA HIS A 8 -21.91 8.90 -13.52
C HIS A 8 -21.55 8.28 -14.88
N GLU A 9 -21.91 8.90 -15.98
CA GLU A 9 -21.55 8.45 -17.33
C GLU A 9 -20.06 8.71 -17.62
N ASN A 10 -19.56 9.85 -17.17
CA ASN A 10 -18.12 10.16 -17.25
C ASN A 10 -17.30 9.17 -16.43
N LEU A 11 -17.72 8.88 -15.19
CA LEU A 11 -17.06 7.90 -14.34
C LEU A 11 -17.07 6.51 -14.98
N LEU A 12 -18.21 6.07 -15.49
CA LEU A 12 -18.34 4.77 -16.14
C LEU A 12 -17.45 4.67 -17.39
N GLN A 13 -17.40 5.72 -18.22
CA GLN A 13 -16.49 5.81 -19.36
C GLN A 13 -15.04 5.61 -18.94
N MET A 14 -14.59 6.30 -17.89
CA MET A 14 -13.23 6.20 -17.38
C MET A 14 -12.90 4.78 -16.87
N ILE A 15 -13.84 4.16 -16.15
CA ILE A 15 -13.68 2.76 -15.69
C ILE A 15 -13.46 1.84 -16.90
N TYR A 16 -14.28 1.95 -17.93
CA TYR A 16 -14.13 1.11 -19.14
C TYR A 16 -12.84 1.43 -19.91
N GLN A 17 -12.40 2.70 -19.95
CA GLN A 17 -11.11 3.07 -20.52
C GLN A 17 -9.96 2.37 -19.79
N ILE A 18 -9.95 2.43 -18.46
CA ILE A 18 -8.92 1.76 -17.63
C ILE A 18 -8.93 0.23 -17.84
N ILE A 19 -10.10 -0.40 -17.85
CA ILE A 19 -10.25 -1.84 -18.10
C ILE A 19 -9.68 -2.22 -19.48
N SER A 20 -9.83 -1.33 -20.46
CA SER A 20 -9.34 -1.52 -21.83
C SER A 20 -7.89 -1.05 -22.04
N ALA A 21 -7.17 -0.74 -20.96
CA ALA A 21 -5.78 -0.27 -20.95
C ALA A 21 -5.53 1.14 -21.54
N TYR A 22 -6.56 1.98 -21.59
CA TYR A 22 -6.44 3.41 -21.92
C TYR A 22 -6.33 4.21 -20.62
N PHE A 23 -5.13 4.35 -20.08
CA PHE A 23 -4.89 4.91 -18.74
C PHE A 23 -4.82 6.44 -18.70
N GLN A 24 -4.69 7.10 -19.84
CA GLN A 24 -4.58 8.55 -19.92
C GLN A 24 -5.92 9.16 -20.32
N ASP A 25 -6.25 10.33 -19.78
CA ASP A 25 -7.51 11.01 -20.06
C ASP A 25 -7.59 11.56 -21.49
N ASP A 26 -6.46 11.84 -22.14
CA ASP A 26 -6.37 12.26 -23.54
C ASP A 26 -6.77 11.13 -24.52
N CYS A 27 -6.66 9.86 -24.12
CA CYS A 27 -7.21 8.76 -24.91
C CYS A 27 -8.72 8.90 -25.17
N ALA A 28 -9.44 9.66 -24.35
CA ALA A 28 -10.86 9.92 -24.52
C ALA A 28 -11.18 10.59 -25.88
N ASP A 29 -10.31 11.45 -26.38
CA ASP A 29 -10.50 12.12 -27.68
C ASP A 29 -10.40 11.15 -28.85
N GLU A 30 -9.52 10.17 -28.79
CA GLU A 30 -9.38 9.12 -29.81
C GLU A 30 -10.56 8.16 -29.80
N LEU A 31 -11.13 7.91 -28.62
CA LEU A 31 -12.24 6.97 -28.41
C LEU A 31 -13.63 7.61 -28.63
N THR A 32 -13.71 8.89 -28.88
CA THR A 32 -15.00 9.65 -28.94
C THR A 32 -16.06 8.99 -29.83
N LEU A 33 -15.64 8.41 -30.95
CA LEU A 33 -16.53 7.76 -31.93
C LEU A 33 -16.26 6.24 -32.03
N ASP A 34 -15.55 5.66 -31.06
CA ASP A 34 -15.32 4.21 -31.07
C ASP A 34 -16.64 3.44 -30.96
N PRO A 35 -16.98 2.60 -31.94
CA PRO A 35 -18.29 1.97 -31.98
C PRO A 35 -18.51 0.96 -30.85
N VAL A 36 -17.46 0.34 -30.34
CA VAL A 36 -17.55 -0.64 -29.25
C VAL A 36 -17.87 0.07 -27.93
N PHE A 37 -17.12 1.14 -27.61
CA PHE A 37 -17.41 1.95 -26.42
C PHE A 37 -18.78 2.61 -26.48
N ASN A 38 -19.18 3.13 -27.65
CA ASN A 38 -20.48 3.78 -27.83
C ASN A 38 -21.63 2.80 -27.59
N VAL A 39 -21.52 1.55 -28.08
CA VAL A 39 -22.53 0.51 -27.86
C VAL A 39 -22.56 0.07 -26.38
N ILE A 40 -21.41 -0.17 -25.77
CA ILE A 40 -21.33 -0.63 -24.36
C ILE A 40 -21.88 0.43 -23.41
N LEU A 41 -21.59 1.71 -23.67
CA LEU A 41 -22.00 2.82 -22.82
C LEU A 41 -23.34 3.44 -23.20
N ASP A 42 -24.01 2.91 -24.21
CA ASP A 42 -25.27 3.42 -24.76
C ASP A 42 -25.20 4.92 -25.09
N LYS A 43 -24.18 5.31 -25.87
CA LYS A 43 -23.87 6.70 -26.23
C LYS A 43 -23.67 6.86 -27.74
N GLU A 44 -24.11 7.98 -28.28
CA GLU A 44 -23.79 8.37 -29.65
C GLU A 44 -22.33 8.85 -29.79
N SER A 45 -21.82 9.50 -28.73
CA SER A 45 -20.42 9.89 -28.62
C SER A 45 -19.98 9.91 -27.16
N LEU A 46 -18.71 9.63 -26.92
CA LEU A 46 -18.11 9.68 -25.59
C LEU A 46 -17.74 11.11 -25.18
N ALA A 47 -17.55 11.31 -23.90
CA ALA A 47 -16.99 12.55 -23.36
C ALA A 47 -15.55 12.73 -23.82
N SER A 48 -15.24 13.92 -24.35
CA SER A 48 -13.88 14.30 -24.72
C SER A 48 -13.01 14.59 -23.49
N GLN A 49 -11.69 14.60 -23.67
CA GLN A 49 -10.71 14.93 -22.61
C GLN A 49 -11.07 16.23 -21.85
N PRO A 50 -11.40 17.36 -22.50
CA PRO A 50 -11.80 18.56 -21.76
C PRO A 50 -13.07 18.38 -20.91
N THR A 51 -13.96 17.45 -21.28
CA THR A 51 -15.16 17.14 -20.50
C THR A 51 -14.81 16.33 -19.26
N LEU A 52 -13.92 15.35 -19.39
CA LEU A 52 -13.38 14.58 -18.25
C LEU A 52 -12.56 15.47 -17.32
N SER A 53 -11.72 16.37 -17.85
CA SER A 53 -10.98 17.35 -17.04
C SER A 53 -11.94 18.24 -16.22
N ARG A 54 -13.02 18.74 -16.82
CA ARG A 54 -14.04 19.50 -16.08
C ARG A 54 -14.81 18.63 -15.07
N PHE A 55 -14.94 17.35 -15.29
CA PHE A 55 -15.51 16.43 -14.33
C PHE A 55 -14.60 16.29 -13.09
N PHE A 56 -13.31 16.06 -13.25
CA PHE A 56 -12.34 16.05 -12.14
C PHE A 56 -12.31 17.35 -11.36
N ASN A 57 -12.33 18.50 -12.03
CA ASN A 57 -12.31 19.82 -11.39
C ASN A 57 -13.56 20.11 -10.54
N ARG A 58 -14.58 19.26 -10.57
CA ARG A 58 -15.78 19.37 -9.71
C ARG A 58 -15.74 18.45 -8.50
N MET A 59 -14.76 17.56 -8.45
CA MET A 59 -14.59 16.65 -7.31
C MET A 59 -14.08 17.45 -6.11
N ASP A 60 -14.57 17.10 -4.96
CA ASP A 60 -14.26 17.67 -3.67
C ASP A 60 -14.11 16.57 -2.60
N GLU A 61 -13.96 16.96 -1.35
CA GLU A 61 -13.82 16.00 -0.23
C GLU A 61 -15.05 15.09 -0.09
N ASP A 62 -16.26 15.61 -0.32
CA ASP A 62 -17.49 14.83 -0.28
C ASP A 62 -17.50 13.76 -1.38
N THR A 63 -16.92 14.06 -2.53
CA THR A 63 -16.77 13.10 -3.64
C THR A 63 -15.81 11.96 -3.26
N LEU A 64 -14.72 12.25 -2.55
CA LEU A 64 -13.80 11.22 -2.07
C LEU A 64 -14.48 10.25 -1.10
N VAL A 65 -15.31 10.77 -0.19
CA VAL A 65 -16.11 9.92 0.72
C VAL A 65 -17.05 9.00 -0.06
N GLN A 66 -17.66 9.49 -1.16
CA GLN A 66 -18.51 8.66 -2.01
C GLN A 66 -17.73 7.54 -2.72
N PHE A 67 -16.48 7.78 -3.12
CA PHE A 67 -15.63 6.72 -3.67
C PHE A 67 -15.29 5.66 -2.62
N ASP A 68 -14.96 6.07 -1.39
CA ASP A 68 -14.73 5.13 -0.29
C ASP A 68 -15.97 4.28 0.00
N ASP A 69 -17.18 4.88 -0.02
CA ASP A 69 -18.45 4.18 0.15
C ASP A 69 -18.73 3.18 -0.98
N ILE A 70 -18.45 3.55 -2.23
CA ILE A 70 -18.61 2.64 -3.39
C ILE A 70 -17.67 1.44 -3.22
N ASP A 71 -16.41 1.67 -2.92
CA ASP A 71 -15.42 0.62 -2.75
C ASP A 71 -15.79 -0.33 -1.59
N LYS A 72 -16.24 0.23 -0.47
CA LYS A 72 -16.77 -0.54 0.66
C LYS A 72 -17.98 -1.39 0.26
N ASN A 73 -18.95 -0.81 -0.46
CA ASN A 73 -20.13 -1.54 -0.93
C ASN A 73 -19.76 -2.68 -1.88
N LEU A 74 -18.79 -2.49 -2.77
CA LEU A 74 -18.29 -3.56 -3.66
C LEU A 74 -17.65 -4.70 -2.84
N ARG A 75 -16.84 -4.38 -1.85
CA ARG A 75 -16.29 -5.39 -0.92
C ARG A 75 -17.38 -6.11 -0.14
N ASP A 76 -18.41 -5.40 0.33
CA ASP A 76 -19.55 -6.01 1.03
C ASP A 76 -20.32 -7.02 0.16
N ILE A 77 -20.49 -6.72 -1.13
CA ILE A 77 -21.10 -7.66 -2.09
C ILE A 77 -20.22 -8.92 -2.23
N ILE A 78 -18.90 -8.75 -2.37
CA ILE A 78 -17.97 -9.88 -2.47
C ILE A 78 -18.00 -10.71 -1.18
N TYR A 79 -17.93 -10.07 -0.02
CA TYR A 79 -17.92 -10.73 1.29
C TYR A 79 -19.25 -11.40 1.63
N SER A 80 -20.37 -10.93 1.07
CA SER A 80 -21.65 -11.61 1.21
C SER A 80 -21.65 -13.00 0.57
N THR A 81 -20.82 -13.21 -0.47
CA THR A 81 -20.65 -14.49 -1.15
C THR A 81 -19.55 -15.34 -0.50
N LYS A 82 -18.42 -14.70 -0.16
CA LYS A 82 -17.27 -15.35 0.46
C LYS A 82 -16.57 -14.39 1.39
N CYS A 83 -16.97 -14.42 2.67
CA CYS A 83 -16.30 -13.63 3.70
C CYS A 83 -14.91 -14.21 4.00
N PRO A 84 -13.85 -13.40 4.00
CA PRO A 84 -12.51 -13.88 4.36
C PRO A 84 -12.44 -14.21 5.85
N GLU A 85 -11.73 -15.26 6.21
CA GLU A 85 -11.46 -15.60 7.62
C GLU A 85 -10.42 -14.66 8.24
N HIS A 86 -9.55 -14.13 7.42
CA HIS A 86 -8.49 -13.19 7.81
C HIS A 86 -8.10 -12.30 6.65
N MET A 87 -7.60 -11.11 6.98
CA MET A 87 -7.06 -10.13 6.03
C MET A 87 -5.57 -9.94 6.24
N LEU A 88 -4.79 -9.99 5.18
CA LEU A 88 -3.40 -9.57 5.17
C LEU A 88 -3.30 -8.16 4.59
N LEU A 89 -3.19 -7.18 5.45
CA LEU A 89 -3.12 -5.77 5.07
C LEU A 89 -1.66 -5.40 4.75
N ASP A 90 -1.37 -5.21 3.47
CA ASP A 90 -0.06 -4.76 2.99
C ASP A 90 -0.04 -3.23 2.95
N LEU A 91 0.73 -2.64 3.84
CA LEU A 91 0.93 -1.19 3.91
C LEU A 91 2.18 -0.80 3.17
N ASP A 92 2.01 0.09 2.20
CA ASP A 92 3.10 0.59 1.37
C ASP A 92 2.94 2.08 1.09
N SER A 93 3.99 2.70 0.57
CA SER A 93 4.02 4.07 0.09
C SER A 93 4.93 4.17 -1.14
N THR A 94 4.55 5.01 -2.07
CA THR A 94 5.31 5.22 -3.29
C THR A 94 5.36 6.69 -3.66
N LEU A 95 6.22 7.08 -4.59
CA LEU A 95 6.23 8.44 -5.10
C LEU A 95 5.34 8.54 -6.35
N PHE A 96 4.36 9.44 -6.31
CA PHE A 96 3.66 9.88 -7.52
C PHE A 96 4.33 11.17 -8.03
N GLY A 97 5.18 11.02 -9.04
CA GLY A 97 5.93 12.13 -9.63
C GLY A 97 5.01 13.20 -10.21
N THR A 98 5.34 14.46 -9.96
CA THR A 98 4.60 15.61 -10.46
C THR A 98 5.44 16.42 -11.44
N TYR A 99 4.77 17.20 -12.28
CA TYR A 99 5.39 18.12 -13.19
C TYR A 99 4.90 19.54 -12.90
N GLY A 100 5.82 20.48 -12.75
CA GLY A 100 5.49 21.85 -12.44
C GLY A 100 5.23 22.07 -10.94
N LYS A 101 4.44 23.10 -10.62
CA LYS A 101 4.07 23.47 -9.24
C LYS A 101 2.63 23.07 -9.00
N GLN A 102 2.44 22.00 -8.22
CA GLN A 102 1.12 21.54 -7.80
C GLN A 102 0.97 21.72 -6.30
N GLU A 103 -0.25 21.92 -5.82
CA GLU A 103 -0.55 22.02 -4.39
C GLU A 103 -0.21 20.69 -3.69
N GLY A 104 0.54 20.76 -2.58
CA GLY A 104 1.01 19.56 -1.87
C GLY A 104 2.19 18.84 -2.54
N ASP A 105 2.72 19.37 -3.66
CA ASP A 105 3.95 18.86 -4.25
C ASP A 105 5.13 19.13 -3.32
N GLY A 106 5.95 18.12 -3.08
CA GLY A 106 7.12 18.20 -2.22
C GLY A 106 8.30 17.35 -2.71
N PHE A 107 9.53 17.79 -2.37
CA PHE A 107 10.72 17.03 -2.68
C PHE A 107 10.88 15.85 -1.72
N ASN A 108 10.86 14.64 -2.25
CA ASN A 108 11.09 13.42 -1.47
C ASN A 108 12.55 13.03 -1.51
N PHE A 109 13.21 13.07 -0.35
CA PHE A 109 14.63 12.75 -0.24
C PHE A 109 14.96 11.27 -0.48
N HIS A 110 14.02 10.37 -0.26
CA HIS A 110 14.23 8.94 -0.52
C HIS A 110 14.27 8.65 -2.03
N TYR A 111 13.36 9.25 -2.77
CA TYR A 111 13.25 9.07 -4.23
C TYR A 111 14.07 10.08 -5.04
N GLN A 112 14.63 11.11 -4.40
CA GLN A 112 15.35 12.23 -5.03
C GLN A 112 14.53 12.93 -6.13
N ALA A 113 13.23 13.07 -5.93
CA ALA A 113 12.29 13.62 -6.90
C ALA A 113 11.16 14.39 -6.24
N HIS A 114 10.51 15.27 -7.01
CA HIS A 114 9.28 15.96 -6.62
C HIS A 114 8.05 15.09 -6.87
N GLY A 115 7.07 15.18 -5.99
CA GLY A 115 5.81 14.47 -6.14
C GLY A 115 4.98 14.44 -4.88
N TYR A 116 3.95 13.59 -4.89
CA TYR A 116 3.19 13.19 -3.72
C TYR A 116 3.73 11.87 -3.15
N HIS A 117 3.50 11.64 -1.87
CA HIS A 117 3.92 10.40 -1.20
C HIS A 117 2.73 9.71 -0.52
N PRO A 118 1.80 9.11 -1.31
CA PRO A 118 0.59 8.48 -0.79
C PRO A 118 0.90 7.29 0.12
N LEU A 119 -0.06 7.00 1.02
CA LEU A 119 -0.18 5.70 1.67
C LEU A 119 -1.15 4.84 0.87
N LEU A 120 -0.79 3.57 0.76
CA LEU A 120 -1.56 2.55 0.07
C LEU A 120 -1.69 1.35 1.00
N CYS A 121 -2.89 0.80 1.10
CA CYS A 121 -3.14 -0.46 1.80
C CYS A 121 -3.85 -1.42 0.85
N TYR A 122 -3.27 -2.60 0.66
CA TYR A 122 -3.82 -3.67 -0.16
C TYR A 122 -4.14 -4.90 0.67
N ASP A 123 -5.07 -5.72 0.21
CA ASP A 123 -5.14 -7.10 0.65
C ASP A 123 -3.99 -7.90 -0.02
N GLY A 124 -3.02 -8.30 0.76
CA GLY A 124 -1.85 -9.06 0.28
C GLY A 124 -2.17 -10.47 -0.20
N LEU A 125 -3.40 -10.95 -0.05
CA LEU A 125 -3.86 -12.26 -0.55
C LEU A 125 -4.54 -12.15 -1.92
N THR A 126 -5.27 -11.08 -2.16
CA THR A 126 -6.05 -10.88 -3.39
C THR A 126 -5.45 -9.80 -4.29
N GLY A 127 -4.70 -8.86 -3.73
CA GLY A 127 -4.19 -7.67 -4.41
C GLY A 127 -5.19 -6.53 -4.48
N ASP A 128 -6.36 -6.65 -3.85
CA ASP A 128 -7.38 -5.61 -3.85
C ASP A 128 -6.92 -4.37 -3.07
N LEU A 129 -7.19 -3.19 -3.60
CA LEU A 129 -6.96 -1.93 -2.89
C LEU A 129 -7.98 -1.79 -1.76
N ILE A 130 -7.50 -1.67 -0.53
CA ILE A 130 -8.34 -1.50 0.66
C ILE A 130 -8.51 -0.02 1.00
N LYS A 131 -7.43 0.74 0.92
CA LYS A 131 -7.45 2.17 1.27
C LYS A 131 -6.28 2.90 0.65
N THR A 132 -6.50 4.16 0.30
CA THR A 132 -5.45 5.06 -0.16
C THR A 132 -5.61 6.45 0.47
N GLU A 133 -4.50 7.15 0.64
CA GLU A 133 -4.47 8.54 1.11
C GLU A 133 -3.38 9.30 0.36
N LEU A 134 -3.76 10.33 -0.41
CA LEU A 134 -2.81 11.22 -1.04
C LEU A 134 -2.19 12.14 0.01
N ARG A 135 -0.85 12.24 0.03
CA ARG A 135 -0.11 13.01 1.02
C ARG A 135 0.96 13.87 0.35
N ASP A 136 1.34 14.93 1.06
CA ASP A 136 2.50 15.74 0.68
C ASP A 136 3.75 14.89 0.45
N GLY A 137 4.52 15.22 -0.58
CA GLY A 137 5.72 14.49 -0.98
C GLY A 137 6.84 14.49 0.05
N THR A 138 6.87 15.45 0.96
CA THR A 138 7.90 15.56 2.02
C THR A 138 7.67 14.60 3.19
N LEU A 139 6.48 14.01 3.32
CA LEU A 139 6.15 13.16 4.45
C LEU A 139 6.89 11.82 4.39
N TYR A 140 7.37 11.37 5.55
CA TYR A 140 7.97 10.05 5.69
C TYR A 140 6.92 8.93 5.73
N CYS A 141 7.27 7.70 5.33
CA CYS A 141 6.35 6.55 5.23
C CYS A 141 5.47 6.37 6.47
N SER A 142 6.06 6.35 7.67
CA SER A 142 5.34 6.13 8.93
C SER A 142 4.52 7.32 9.42
N ASN A 143 4.68 8.52 8.84
CA ASN A 143 3.92 9.69 9.28
C ASN A 143 2.43 9.50 8.97
N GLY A 144 1.60 9.46 10.03
CA GLY A 144 0.15 9.27 9.90
C GLY A 144 -0.30 7.83 9.62
N ALA A 145 0.61 6.88 9.41
CA ALA A 145 0.28 5.49 9.10
C ALA A 145 -0.58 4.82 10.20
N ASP A 146 -0.36 5.19 11.46
CA ASP A 146 -1.16 4.76 12.60
C ASP A 146 -2.63 5.19 12.47
N LYS A 147 -2.87 6.45 12.12
CA LYS A 147 -4.22 6.99 11.91
C LYS A 147 -4.87 6.42 10.66
N PHE A 148 -4.10 6.31 9.58
CA PHE A 148 -4.55 5.76 8.31
C PHE A 148 -5.07 4.32 8.47
N MET A 149 -4.34 3.46 9.20
CA MET A 149 -4.71 2.06 9.37
C MET A 149 -5.78 1.81 10.41
N LYS A 150 -5.97 2.71 11.38
CA LYS A 150 -6.87 2.52 12.52
C LYS A 150 -8.31 2.19 12.10
N SER A 151 -8.87 2.91 11.13
CA SER A 151 -10.24 2.68 10.65
C SER A 151 -10.41 1.30 10.02
N SER A 152 -9.44 0.84 9.23
CA SER A 152 -9.46 -0.50 8.64
C SER A 152 -9.38 -1.60 9.70
N PHE A 153 -8.52 -1.45 10.72
CA PHE A 153 -8.46 -2.40 11.83
C PHE A 153 -9.79 -2.49 12.59
N GLN A 154 -10.43 -1.36 12.86
CA GLN A 154 -11.73 -1.32 13.53
C GLN A 154 -12.84 -1.97 12.69
N GLU A 155 -12.90 -1.65 11.40
CA GLU A 155 -13.86 -2.24 10.47
C GLU A 155 -13.78 -3.77 10.45
N TYR A 156 -12.58 -4.33 10.28
CA TYR A 156 -12.41 -5.78 10.23
C TYR A 156 -12.62 -6.45 11.59
N LEU A 157 -12.24 -5.79 12.67
CA LEU A 157 -12.51 -6.27 14.02
C LEU A 157 -14.03 -6.38 14.29
N GLU A 158 -14.81 -5.37 13.91
CA GLU A 158 -16.28 -5.37 14.01
C GLU A 158 -16.93 -6.47 13.19
N ARG A 159 -16.33 -6.83 12.05
CA ARG A 159 -16.76 -7.94 11.20
C ARG A 159 -16.33 -9.32 11.73
N GLY A 160 -15.54 -9.37 12.81
CA GLY A 160 -14.97 -10.60 13.35
C GLY A 160 -13.86 -11.22 12.47
N ILE A 161 -13.28 -10.45 11.56
CA ILE A 161 -12.21 -10.85 10.65
C ILE A 161 -10.87 -10.58 11.30
N LYS A 162 -10.00 -11.57 11.39
CA LYS A 162 -8.63 -11.41 11.90
C LYS A 162 -7.78 -10.59 10.94
N THR A 163 -7.05 -9.62 11.45
CA THR A 163 -6.15 -8.79 10.65
C THR A 163 -4.68 -9.07 10.95
N TYR A 164 -3.89 -9.07 9.88
CA TYR A 164 -2.45 -9.13 9.90
C TYR A 164 -1.92 -7.95 9.08
N LEU A 165 -1.03 -7.15 9.65
CA LEU A 165 -0.38 -6.06 8.94
C LEU A 165 1.02 -6.46 8.51
N ARG A 166 1.36 -6.23 7.25
CA ARG A 166 2.72 -6.34 6.73
C ARG A 166 3.19 -4.97 6.23
N GLY A 167 4.43 -4.61 6.55
CA GLY A 167 5.03 -3.37 6.10
C GLY A 167 6.55 -3.46 6.03
N ASP A 168 7.15 -2.58 5.26
CA ASP A 168 8.59 -2.45 5.17
C ASP A 168 9.17 -1.69 6.38
N SER A 169 10.47 -1.45 6.38
CA SER A 169 11.16 -0.75 7.48
C SER A 169 10.84 0.73 7.58
N GLY A 170 10.22 1.32 6.58
CA GLY A 170 9.73 2.69 6.60
C GLY A 170 8.56 2.89 7.56
N PHE A 171 7.82 1.82 7.84
CA PHE A 171 6.68 1.80 8.76
C PHE A 171 7.01 1.37 10.18
N ALA A 172 8.28 1.08 10.48
CA ALA A 172 8.72 0.66 11.80
C ALA A 172 8.62 1.81 12.83
N SER A 173 7.45 2.04 13.37
CA SER A 173 7.18 3.10 14.35
C SER A 173 6.40 2.59 15.57
N PRO A 174 6.73 3.05 16.79
CA PRO A 174 6.03 2.67 18.01
C PRO A 174 4.52 2.94 17.93
N LYS A 175 4.12 4.06 17.34
CA LYS A 175 2.71 4.43 17.20
C LYS A 175 1.92 3.42 16.38
N LEU A 176 2.49 2.94 15.27
CA LEU A 176 1.82 1.94 14.43
C LEU A 176 1.73 0.59 15.16
N TYR A 177 2.79 0.17 15.87
CA TYR A 177 2.75 -1.06 16.67
C TYR A 177 1.65 -1.01 17.73
N GLU A 178 1.60 0.08 18.50
CA GLU A 178 0.59 0.30 19.54
C GLU A 178 -0.84 0.34 18.95
N THR A 179 -1.00 0.91 17.77
CA THR A 179 -2.28 0.92 17.05
C THR A 179 -2.68 -0.49 16.60
N CYS A 180 -1.76 -1.29 16.09
CA CYS A 180 -2.03 -2.71 15.78
C CYS A 180 -2.45 -3.47 17.05
N GLU A 181 -1.65 -3.37 18.10
CA GLU A 181 -1.85 -4.08 19.36
C GLU A 181 -3.17 -3.70 20.06
N SER A 182 -3.52 -2.42 20.08
CA SER A 182 -4.78 -1.93 20.68
C SER A 182 -6.03 -2.31 19.90
N ASN A 183 -5.90 -2.67 18.62
CA ASN A 183 -7.00 -3.12 17.77
C ASN A 183 -6.95 -4.64 17.46
N GLY A 184 -6.12 -5.41 18.18
CA GLY A 184 -6.04 -6.86 18.01
C GLY A 184 -5.45 -7.32 16.66
N CYS A 185 -4.78 -6.41 15.94
CA CYS A 185 -4.09 -6.73 14.69
C CYS A 185 -2.71 -7.31 14.98
N SER A 186 -2.41 -8.49 14.45
CA SER A 186 -1.05 -9.02 14.42
C SER A 186 -0.25 -8.35 13.32
N TYR A 187 1.08 -8.21 13.48
CA TYR A 187 1.87 -7.53 12.46
C TYR A 187 3.25 -8.15 12.24
N ALA A 188 3.77 -7.96 11.03
CA ALA A 188 5.14 -8.26 10.63
C ALA A 188 5.71 -7.03 9.90
N ILE A 189 6.44 -6.18 10.62
CA ILE A 189 7.05 -4.96 10.07
C ILE A 189 8.55 -5.12 10.17
N ARG A 190 9.23 -4.97 9.03
CA ARG A 190 10.68 -5.11 8.97
C ARG A 190 11.36 -4.05 9.83
N LEU A 191 12.33 -4.46 10.64
CA LEU A 191 13.23 -3.54 11.34
C LEU A 191 14.47 -3.25 10.50
N LYS A 192 14.95 -2.02 10.55
CA LYS A 192 16.27 -1.70 10.02
C LYS A 192 17.32 -2.35 10.91
N GLN A 193 18.26 -3.02 10.29
CA GLN A 193 19.41 -3.62 10.94
C GLN A 193 20.17 -2.56 11.76
N ASN A 194 20.56 -2.92 12.97
CA ASN A 194 21.40 -2.10 13.82
C ASN A 194 22.33 -3.00 14.68
N PRO A 195 23.41 -2.45 15.27
CA PRO A 195 24.38 -3.23 16.03
C PRO A 195 23.78 -4.05 17.19
N ALA A 196 22.73 -3.55 17.84
CA ALA A 196 22.07 -4.29 18.93
C ALA A 196 21.33 -5.53 18.46
N LEU A 197 20.63 -5.44 17.33
CA LEU A 197 19.93 -6.59 16.72
C LEU A 197 20.93 -7.63 16.21
N ILE A 198 22.06 -7.20 15.61
CA ILE A 198 23.13 -8.09 15.17
C ILE A 198 23.74 -8.83 16.37
N ALA A 199 24.03 -8.12 17.47
CA ALA A 199 24.59 -8.72 18.67
C ALA A 199 23.67 -9.79 19.28
N LEU A 200 22.34 -9.56 19.26
CA LEU A 200 21.36 -10.54 19.73
C LEU A 200 21.26 -11.79 18.84
N ALA A 201 21.62 -11.69 17.56
CA ALA A 201 21.62 -12.79 16.61
C ALA A 201 22.98 -13.50 16.48
N SER A 202 24.02 -13.03 17.17
CA SER A 202 25.43 -13.44 16.98
C SER A 202 25.66 -14.94 17.12
N ASP A 203 25.03 -15.62 18.09
CA ASP A 203 25.22 -17.05 18.30
C ASP A 203 24.76 -17.86 17.09
N LYS A 204 23.65 -17.45 16.46
CA LYS A 204 23.12 -18.11 15.26
C LYS A 204 23.99 -17.81 14.04
N ASP A 205 24.49 -16.58 13.94
CA ASP A 205 25.41 -16.17 12.89
C ASP A 205 26.73 -16.96 12.96
N GLU A 206 27.33 -17.08 14.15
CA GLU A 206 28.53 -17.84 14.36
C GLU A 206 28.33 -19.34 14.06
N ALA A 207 27.21 -19.91 14.46
CA ALA A 207 26.84 -21.28 14.15
C ALA A 207 26.73 -21.53 12.64
N LEU A 208 26.04 -20.61 11.92
CA LEU A 208 25.93 -20.66 10.47
C LEU A 208 27.29 -20.54 9.78
N TYR A 209 28.14 -19.62 10.25
CA TYR A 209 29.51 -19.45 9.76
C TYR A 209 30.32 -20.73 9.91
N LYS A 210 30.33 -21.35 11.10
CA LYS A 210 31.05 -22.60 11.36
C LYS A 210 30.53 -23.74 10.46
N ALA A 211 29.21 -23.83 10.27
CA ALA A 211 28.61 -24.87 9.44
C ALA A 211 28.97 -24.74 7.95
N THR A 212 29.22 -23.52 7.47
CA THR A 212 29.48 -23.22 6.05
C THR A 212 30.96 -23.03 5.72
N GLN A 213 31.86 -23.09 6.67
CA GLN A 213 33.31 -22.89 6.45
C GLN A 213 33.92 -23.82 5.40
N LYS A 214 33.46 -25.10 5.35
CA LYS A 214 33.98 -26.10 4.42
C LYS A 214 33.35 -26.03 3.03
N ASP A 215 32.20 -25.39 2.91
CA ASP A 215 31.48 -25.21 1.64
C ASP A 215 31.09 -23.74 1.50
N GLN A 216 32.03 -22.96 0.97
CA GLN A 216 31.86 -21.52 0.80
C GLN A 216 30.93 -21.14 -0.37
N ILE A 217 30.60 -22.08 -1.25
CA ILE A 217 29.81 -21.84 -2.46
C ILE A 217 28.31 -22.03 -2.18
N SER A 218 27.94 -22.96 -1.31
CA SER A 218 26.55 -23.30 -1.08
C SER A 218 25.75 -22.21 -0.39
N TYR A 219 24.45 -22.18 -0.69
CA TYR A 219 23.46 -21.41 0.02
C TYR A 219 23.17 -22.01 1.39
N ALA A 220 23.10 -21.17 2.40
CA ALA A 220 22.68 -21.60 3.74
C ALA A 220 21.85 -20.51 4.42
N VAL A 221 20.96 -20.92 5.30
CA VAL A 221 20.06 -20.03 6.02
C VAL A 221 19.79 -20.53 7.43
N THR A 222 19.65 -19.60 8.36
CA THR A 222 19.18 -19.90 9.72
C THR A 222 18.15 -18.87 10.15
N TYR A 223 17.29 -19.27 11.07
CA TYR A 223 16.26 -18.41 11.65
C TYR A 223 16.36 -18.42 13.17
N GLY A 224 15.88 -17.35 13.76
CA GLY A 224 15.77 -17.27 15.21
C GLY A 224 14.84 -16.17 15.63
N GLU A 225 14.68 -16.03 16.94
CA GLU A 225 13.86 -14.99 17.55
C GLU A 225 14.41 -14.57 18.89
N PHE A 226 14.09 -13.36 19.28
CA PHE A 226 14.40 -12.81 20.60
C PHE A 226 13.38 -11.73 20.98
N MET A 227 13.34 -11.40 22.28
CA MET A 227 12.67 -10.19 22.74
C MET A 227 13.62 -9.00 22.65
N TYR A 228 13.17 -7.93 22.00
CA TYR A 228 13.95 -6.70 21.84
C TYR A 228 13.13 -5.48 22.23
N GLN A 229 13.77 -4.52 22.86
CA GLN A 229 13.20 -3.24 23.18
C GLN A 229 14.10 -2.13 22.68
N ALA A 230 13.65 -1.36 21.69
CA ALA A 230 14.32 -0.12 21.30
C ALA A 230 14.07 0.98 22.36
N GLY A 231 14.95 1.96 22.43
CA GLY A 231 14.84 3.05 23.39
C GLY A 231 13.54 3.88 23.29
N SER A 232 12.90 3.85 22.12
CA SER A 232 11.62 4.52 21.87
C SER A 232 10.38 3.65 22.14
N TRP A 233 10.55 2.38 22.56
CA TRP A 233 9.45 1.44 22.78
C TRP A 233 9.10 1.38 24.27
N ASN A 234 7.81 1.36 24.59
CA ASN A 234 7.34 1.27 25.98
C ASN A 234 7.60 -0.11 26.61
N TYR A 235 7.72 -1.17 25.79
CA TYR A 235 7.97 -2.55 26.22
C TYR A 235 8.64 -3.37 25.11
N PRO A 236 9.26 -4.52 25.49
CA PRO A 236 9.92 -5.37 24.52
C PRO A 236 8.90 -6.07 23.62
N ARG A 237 9.29 -6.23 22.33
CA ARG A 237 8.51 -6.96 21.33
C ARG A 237 9.30 -8.13 20.77
N ARG A 238 8.59 -9.15 20.33
CA ARG A 238 9.19 -10.31 19.67
C ARG A 238 9.73 -9.89 18.32
N VAL A 239 11.00 -10.19 18.07
CA VAL A 239 11.67 -10.01 16.78
C VAL A 239 12.05 -11.37 16.24
N VAL A 240 11.65 -11.65 15.01
CA VAL A 240 12.08 -12.82 14.25
C VAL A 240 13.13 -12.37 13.24
N PHE A 241 14.20 -13.12 13.10
CA PHE A 241 15.25 -12.81 12.15
C PHE A 241 15.59 -14.01 11.26
N LYS A 242 16.11 -13.69 10.09
CA LYS A 242 16.70 -14.60 9.12
C LYS A 242 18.15 -14.18 8.90
N ILE A 243 19.09 -15.12 8.96
CA ILE A 243 20.46 -14.91 8.52
C ILE A 243 20.70 -15.81 7.32
N GLU A 244 21.17 -15.23 6.26
CA GLU A 244 21.34 -15.89 4.97
C GLU A 244 22.75 -15.73 4.47
N LYS A 245 23.37 -16.82 4.06
CA LYS A 245 24.61 -16.88 3.31
C LYS A 245 24.28 -17.16 1.86
N PRO A 246 24.33 -16.15 0.97
CA PRO A 246 24.07 -16.36 -0.46
C PRO A 246 25.11 -17.24 -1.13
N TYR A 247 24.75 -17.79 -2.28
CA TYR A 247 25.71 -18.54 -3.11
C TYR A 247 26.92 -17.70 -3.47
N GLY A 248 28.11 -18.29 -3.32
CA GLY A 248 29.37 -17.65 -3.71
C GLY A 248 29.77 -16.42 -2.92
N GLN A 249 29.09 -16.12 -1.82
CA GLN A 249 29.40 -14.99 -0.93
C GLN A 249 29.91 -15.49 0.42
N LEU A 250 30.87 -14.76 0.98
CA LEU A 250 31.40 -15.03 2.32
C LEU A 250 30.65 -14.21 3.40
N THR A 251 29.92 -13.18 2.98
CA THR A 251 29.18 -12.28 3.88
C THR A 251 27.76 -12.77 4.11
N HIS A 252 27.30 -12.70 5.34
CA HIS A 252 25.92 -13.00 5.71
C HIS A 252 25.03 -11.76 5.53
N ILE A 253 23.75 -12.00 5.21
CA ILE A 253 22.70 -10.99 5.09
C ILE A 253 21.67 -11.23 6.19
N TYR A 254 21.26 -10.16 6.87
CA TYR A 254 20.29 -10.20 7.95
C TYR A 254 18.95 -9.58 7.57
#